data_68b260b28f56a69b885617298586f4f9
#
_entry.id   68b260b28f56a69b885617298586f4f9
#
_cell.length_a   1.000
_cell.length_b   1.000
_cell.length_c   1.000
_cell.angle_alpha   90.00
_cell.angle_beta   90.00
_cell.angle_gamma   90.00
#
_symmetry.space_group_name_H-M   'P 1'
#
loop_
_entity.id
_entity.type
_entity.pdbx_description
1 polymer ?
#
loop_
_entity_poly.entity_id
_entity_poly.type
_entity_poly.pdbx_seq_one_letter_code
_entity_poly.pdbx_strand_id
1 'polypeptide(L)'
;SDDEVYARILKTMNERMVPGDVPLNLNATSLIANAFLYTGEEKYRQWVLDYIQAWMDRTEANGGLLPDNVGPTGKIGERMNGNWWGGYYGWRWPHGGRVMLEALCNAGCNATMLTGDPSWLDLFRSQADKLWEMRREEDGKIMIPNKYGQQGWFEYIPHASSQTLRLLMHAFAVGRQQQDMDRIDEQYGDRPLPADGPLPGCGKAGSFSIHEWFEYTVGRNPDFPSRVLEITQREMGKRLDTIDSESLDWTTWND
;
A
#
# COMPACT_ATOMS: atom_id res chain seq x y z
N SER A 1 32.53 -25.29 -2.37
CA SER A 1 31.97 -25.66 -1.06
C SER A 1 30.77 -24.79 -0.77
N ASP A 2 29.96 -25.15 0.20
CA ASP A 2 28.80 -24.35 0.64
C ASP A 2 29.25 -22.96 1.12
N ASP A 3 30.43 -22.84 1.68
CA ASP A 3 31.02 -21.58 2.14
C ASP A 3 31.30 -20.60 0.98
N GLU A 4 31.73 -21.09 -0.18
CA GLU A 4 31.94 -20.23 -1.36
C GLU A 4 30.63 -19.76 -1.95
N VAL A 5 29.62 -20.63 -1.95
CA VAL A 5 28.25 -20.26 -2.37
C VAL A 5 27.68 -19.23 -1.41
N TYR A 6 27.82 -19.45 -0.10
CA TYR A 6 27.38 -18.51 0.94
C TYR A 6 28.08 -17.13 0.80
N ALA A 7 29.41 -17.12 0.68
CA ALA A 7 30.16 -15.88 0.51
C ALA A 7 29.72 -15.11 -0.74
N ARG A 8 29.47 -15.82 -1.86
CA ARG A 8 28.97 -15.21 -3.09
C ARG A 8 27.55 -14.63 -2.91
N ILE A 9 26.67 -15.36 -2.24
CA ILE A 9 25.31 -14.89 -1.93
C ILE A 9 25.39 -13.63 -1.06
N LEU A 10 26.16 -13.68 0.03
CA LEU A 10 26.32 -12.56 0.96
C LEU A 10 26.91 -11.32 0.26
N LYS A 11 27.92 -11.51 -0.58
CA LYS A 11 28.49 -10.43 -1.40
C LYS A 11 27.43 -9.82 -2.31
N THR A 12 26.68 -10.65 -3.04
CA THR A 12 25.64 -10.18 -3.96
C THR A 12 24.51 -9.44 -3.22
N MET A 13 24.12 -9.94 -2.05
CA MET A 13 23.12 -9.26 -1.20
C MET A 13 23.63 -7.89 -0.74
N ASN A 14 24.86 -7.81 -0.22
CA ASN A 14 25.45 -6.55 0.21
C ASN A 14 25.62 -5.54 -0.94
N GLU A 15 25.93 -6.00 -2.13
CA GLU A 15 26.08 -5.15 -3.31
C GLU A 15 24.73 -4.61 -3.82
N ARG A 16 23.65 -5.38 -3.69
CA ARG A 16 22.36 -5.07 -4.31
C ARG A 16 21.30 -4.56 -3.33
N MET A 17 21.36 -4.98 -2.07
CA MET A 17 20.31 -4.69 -1.09
C MET A 17 20.70 -3.62 -0.08
N VAL A 18 21.98 -3.53 0.27
CA VAL A 18 22.45 -2.61 1.32
C VAL A 18 22.77 -1.21 0.80
N PRO A 19 23.42 -1.02 -0.36
CA PRO A 19 23.72 0.31 -0.85
C PRO A 19 22.69 0.78 -1.87
N GLY A 20 21.84 1.70 -1.45
CA GLY A 20 20.86 2.31 -2.33
C GLY A 20 19.53 2.56 -1.64
N ASP A 21 18.57 2.96 -2.43
CA ASP A 21 17.22 3.29 -1.97
C ASP A 21 16.17 2.54 -2.79
N VAL A 22 15.06 2.22 -2.14
CA VAL A 22 13.92 1.53 -2.74
C VAL A 22 12.61 2.23 -2.31
N PRO A 23 11.55 2.18 -3.13
CA PRO A 23 10.28 2.88 -2.82
C PRO A 23 9.67 2.51 -1.47
N LEU A 24 9.90 1.30 -0.97
CA LEU A 24 9.41 0.88 0.34
C LEU A 24 9.88 1.80 1.48
N ASN A 25 11.08 2.39 1.34
CA ASN A 25 11.63 3.30 2.33
C ASN A 25 10.83 4.61 2.47
N LEU A 26 9.95 4.93 1.53
CA LEU A 26 9.00 6.05 1.65
C LEU A 26 8.09 5.93 2.88
N ASN A 27 7.89 4.73 3.42
CA ASN A 27 7.20 4.55 4.70
C ASN A 27 7.91 5.27 5.87
N ALA A 28 9.21 5.53 5.79
CA ALA A 28 9.94 6.30 6.78
C ALA A 28 9.44 7.75 6.91
N THR A 29 8.77 8.29 5.88
CA THR A 29 8.15 9.62 5.93
C THR A 29 7.17 9.75 7.10
N SER A 30 6.51 8.67 7.51
CA SER A 30 5.59 8.68 8.66
C SER A 30 6.32 8.98 9.98
N LEU A 31 7.51 8.41 10.18
CA LEU A 31 8.32 8.68 11.38
C LEU A 31 8.81 10.13 11.40
N ILE A 32 9.26 10.63 10.25
CA ILE A 32 9.79 11.99 10.14
C ILE A 32 8.67 13.03 10.23
N ALA A 33 7.49 12.76 9.63
CA ALA A 33 6.30 13.60 9.80
C ALA A 33 5.89 13.69 11.28
N ASN A 34 5.89 12.56 12.02
CA ASN A 34 5.65 12.59 13.45
C ASN A 34 6.70 13.40 14.21
N ALA A 35 7.99 13.33 13.85
CA ALA A 35 9.02 14.16 14.47
C ALA A 35 8.73 15.67 14.27
N PHE A 36 8.26 16.07 13.08
CA PHE A 36 7.80 17.43 12.84
C PHE A 36 6.62 17.81 13.74
N LEU A 37 5.60 16.96 13.84
CA LEU A 37 4.42 17.23 14.65
C LEU A 37 4.74 17.37 16.14
N TYR A 38 5.76 16.65 16.64
CA TYR A 38 6.20 16.75 18.02
C TYR A 38 7.09 17.97 18.30
N THR A 39 7.96 18.32 17.36
CA THR A 39 9.03 19.31 17.62
C THR A 39 8.76 20.68 16.99
N GLY A 40 7.94 20.72 15.92
CA GLY A 40 7.78 21.91 15.08
C GLY A 40 9.04 22.29 14.27
N GLU A 41 10.09 21.44 14.25
CA GLU A 41 11.32 21.75 13.54
C GLU A 41 11.16 21.54 12.03
N GLU A 42 11.23 22.62 11.26
CA GLU A 42 11.00 22.65 9.81
C GLU A 42 11.90 21.69 9.01
N LYS A 43 13.08 21.34 9.51
CA LYS A 43 13.98 20.37 8.88
C LYS A 43 13.32 19.02 8.61
N TYR A 44 12.42 18.57 9.50
CA TYR A 44 11.72 17.30 9.35
C TYR A 44 10.65 17.37 8.25
N ARG A 45 9.90 18.47 8.23
CA ARG A 45 8.91 18.71 7.16
C ARG A 45 9.61 18.77 5.81
N GLN A 46 10.69 19.56 5.70
CA GLN A 46 11.44 19.71 4.47
C GLN A 46 12.02 18.35 3.99
N TRP A 47 12.55 17.55 4.93
CA TRP A 47 13.07 16.23 4.58
C TRP A 47 12.00 15.33 3.94
N VAL A 48 10.77 15.33 4.47
CA VAL A 48 9.66 14.54 3.89
C VAL A 48 9.38 14.98 2.46
N LEU A 49 9.27 16.30 2.25
CA LEU A 49 8.94 16.85 0.92
C LEU A 49 10.07 16.60 -0.09
N ASP A 50 11.32 16.82 0.28
CA ASP A 50 12.48 16.57 -0.58
C ASP A 50 12.59 15.10 -0.98
N TYR A 51 12.31 14.20 -0.02
CA TYR A 51 12.41 12.78 -0.27
C TYR A 51 11.34 12.28 -1.25
N ILE A 52 10.11 12.75 -1.10
CA ILE A 52 9.02 12.41 -2.03
C ILE A 52 9.29 13.04 -3.40
N GLN A 53 9.71 14.31 -3.44
CA GLN A 53 10.04 14.98 -4.69
C GLN A 53 11.12 14.22 -5.47
N ALA A 54 12.14 13.74 -4.78
CA ALA A 54 13.19 12.95 -5.42
C ALA A 54 12.66 11.67 -6.08
N TRP A 55 11.64 11.03 -5.51
CA TRP A 55 10.99 9.86 -6.13
C TRP A 55 10.05 10.26 -7.27
N MET A 56 9.39 11.42 -7.20
CA MET A 56 8.61 11.97 -8.33
C MET A 56 9.52 12.25 -9.53
N ASP A 57 10.65 12.93 -9.30
CA ASP A 57 11.63 13.26 -10.36
C ASP A 57 12.20 11.99 -11.02
N ARG A 58 12.51 10.98 -10.21
CA ARG A 58 12.99 9.67 -10.71
C ARG A 58 11.93 8.92 -11.50
N THR A 59 10.68 9.01 -11.09
CA THR A 59 9.55 8.41 -11.81
C THR A 59 9.35 9.08 -13.15
N GLU A 60 9.43 10.41 -13.21
CA GLU A 60 9.37 11.16 -14.45
C GLU A 60 10.55 10.80 -15.38
N ALA A 61 11.77 10.79 -14.85
CA ALA A 61 12.98 10.41 -15.59
C ALA A 61 12.93 8.98 -16.13
N ASN A 62 12.15 8.09 -15.49
CA ASN A 62 11.91 6.71 -15.93
C ASN A 62 10.65 6.54 -16.81
N GLY A 63 10.23 7.60 -17.49
CA GLY A 63 9.07 7.56 -18.40
C GLY A 63 7.73 7.44 -17.69
N GLY A 64 7.65 7.95 -16.45
CA GLY A 64 6.45 7.97 -15.62
C GLY A 64 6.14 6.64 -14.93
N LEU A 65 7.01 5.65 -15.02
CA LEU A 65 6.89 4.40 -14.25
C LEU A 65 7.90 4.42 -13.10
N LEU A 66 7.42 4.13 -11.89
CA LEU A 66 8.23 4.13 -10.69
C LEU A 66 9.42 3.18 -10.81
N PRO A 67 10.67 3.67 -10.73
CA PRO A 67 11.81 2.78 -10.59
C PRO A 67 11.83 2.17 -9.18
N ASP A 68 12.29 0.92 -9.07
CA ASP A 68 12.30 0.24 -7.76
C ASP A 68 13.66 0.21 -7.08
N ASN A 69 14.65 0.85 -7.70
CA ASN A 69 15.99 0.91 -7.11
C ASN A 69 16.75 2.16 -7.56
N VAL A 70 17.50 2.72 -6.62
CA VAL A 70 18.36 3.87 -6.82
C VAL A 70 19.67 3.61 -6.06
N GLY A 71 20.80 3.81 -6.72
CA GLY A 71 22.10 3.59 -6.08
C GLY A 71 22.55 4.77 -5.22
N PRO A 72 23.74 4.65 -4.57
CA PRO A 72 24.27 5.67 -3.65
C PRO A 72 24.50 7.04 -4.29
N THR A 73 24.71 7.10 -5.61
CA THR A 73 24.87 8.39 -6.33
C THR A 73 23.55 9.01 -6.77
N GLY A 74 22.41 8.37 -6.44
CA GLY A 74 21.08 8.82 -6.85
C GLY A 74 20.64 8.33 -8.22
N LYS A 75 21.46 7.49 -8.90
CA LYS A 75 21.14 6.97 -10.24
C LYS A 75 20.24 5.74 -10.16
N ILE A 76 19.21 5.74 -11.01
CA ILE A 76 18.34 4.59 -11.23
C ILE A 76 19.16 3.44 -11.82
N GLY A 77 18.97 2.23 -11.29
CA GLY A 77 19.62 1.02 -11.82
C GLY A 77 21.13 0.94 -11.57
N GLU A 78 21.72 1.84 -10.78
CA GLU A 78 23.18 1.89 -10.57
C GLU A 78 23.78 0.55 -10.12
N ARG A 79 23.05 -0.18 -9.28
CA ARG A 79 23.45 -1.50 -8.76
C ARG A 79 22.71 -2.67 -9.43
N MET A 80 21.87 -2.38 -10.43
CA MET A 80 21.05 -3.35 -11.15
C MET A 80 21.37 -3.41 -12.65
N ASN A 81 22.63 -3.17 -13.02
CA ASN A 81 23.10 -3.19 -14.41
C ASN A 81 22.29 -2.25 -15.33
N GLY A 82 21.89 -1.08 -14.81
CA GLY A 82 21.06 -0.10 -15.52
C GLY A 82 19.56 -0.40 -15.53
N ASN A 83 19.11 -1.52 -14.95
CA ASN A 83 17.69 -1.84 -14.90
C ASN A 83 16.99 -1.01 -13.82
N TRP A 84 15.91 -0.36 -14.20
CA TRP A 84 15.06 0.40 -13.27
C TRP A 84 14.23 -0.50 -12.32
N TRP A 85 14.25 -1.81 -12.54
CA TRP A 85 13.56 -2.86 -11.79
C TRP A 85 14.52 -3.90 -11.24
N GLY A 86 14.09 -4.64 -10.22
CA GLY A 86 14.85 -5.73 -9.61
C GLY A 86 15.42 -5.40 -8.23
N GLY A 87 15.07 -4.23 -7.67
CA GLY A 87 15.35 -3.86 -6.30
C GLY A 87 14.67 -4.77 -5.29
N TYR A 88 15.20 -4.77 -4.06
CA TYR A 88 14.60 -5.51 -2.95
C TYR A 88 13.28 -4.85 -2.53
N TYR A 89 12.24 -5.66 -2.36
CA TYR A 89 10.86 -5.17 -2.20
C TYR A 89 10.37 -4.28 -3.36
N GLY A 90 10.95 -4.50 -4.55
CA GLY A 90 10.58 -3.82 -5.78
C GLY A 90 9.57 -4.62 -6.61
N TRP A 91 9.50 -4.26 -7.91
CA TRP A 91 8.56 -4.85 -8.86
C TRP A 91 8.70 -6.36 -9.02
N ARG A 92 9.89 -6.91 -8.88
CA ARG A 92 10.13 -8.34 -9.13
C ARG A 92 9.92 -9.21 -7.88
N TRP A 93 10.40 -8.79 -6.73
CA TRP A 93 10.45 -9.64 -5.54
C TRP A 93 10.56 -8.83 -4.24
N PRO A 94 9.97 -9.27 -3.13
CA PRO A 94 9.13 -10.47 -2.99
C PRO A 94 7.65 -10.23 -3.34
N HIS A 95 7.13 -8.99 -3.21
CA HIS A 95 5.70 -8.71 -3.21
C HIS A 95 5.20 -7.92 -4.43
N GLY A 96 6.10 -7.36 -5.25
CA GLY A 96 5.73 -6.57 -6.42
C GLY A 96 5.08 -5.23 -6.07
N GLY A 97 4.18 -4.76 -6.95
CA GLY A 97 3.58 -3.42 -6.87
C GLY A 97 2.81 -3.11 -5.60
N ARG A 98 2.22 -4.13 -4.95
CA ARG A 98 1.37 -3.92 -3.75
C ARG A 98 2.04 -3.11 -2.65
N VAL A 99 3.24 -3.51 -2.23
CA VAL A 99 3.95 -2.84 -1.12
C VAL A 99 4.50 -1.48 -1.52
N MET A 100 4.86 -1.32 -2.78
CA MET A 100 5.32 -0.02 -3.29
C MET A 100 4.18 0.99 -3.35
N LEU A 101 3.02 0.61 -3.89
CA LEU A 101 1.84 1.48 -3.90
C LEU A 101 1.43 1.93 -2.49
N GLU A 102 1.52 1.04 -1.50
CA GLU A 102 1.25 1.39 -0.12
C GLU A 102 2.24 2.44 0.40
N ALA A 103 3.53 2.27 0.13
CA ALA A 103 4.56 3.25 0.54
C ALA A 103 4.37 4.61 -0.15
N LEU A 104 4.02 4.63 -1.45
CA LEU A 104 3.70 5.86 -2.18
C LEU A 104 2.48 6.57 -1.60
N CYS A 105 1.41 5.83 -1.33
CA CYS A 105 0.19 6.39 -0.73
C CYS A 105 0.48 6.99 0.64
N ASN A 106 1.20 6.27 1.51
CA ASN A 106 1.57 6.73 2.84
C ASN A 106 2.40 8.03 2.76
N ALA A 107 3.40 8.07 1.89
CA ALA A 107 4.22 9.25 1.71
C ALA A 107 3.41 10.44 1.18
N GLY A 108 2.59 10.23 0.16
CA GLY A 108 1.70 11.26 -0.39
C GLY A 108 0.71 11.79 0.65
N CYS A 109 0.12 10.92 1.47
CA CYS A 109 -0.74 11.32 2.58
C CYS A 109 0.02 12.17 3.61
N ASN A 110 1.24 11.77 3.99
CA ASN A 110 2.06 12.53 4.94
C ASN A 110 2.37 13.93 4.40
N ALA A 111 2.82 14.05 3.15
CA ALA A 111 3.12 15.35 2.54
C ALA A 111 1.86 16.21 2.39
N THR A 112 0.73 15.62 1.98
CA THR A 112 -0.55 16.33 1.90
C THR A 112 -0.97 16.87 3.27
N MET A 113 -0.85 16.09 4.34
CA MET A 113 -1.14 16.55 5.70
C MET A 113 -0.22 17.69 6.16
N LEU A 114 1.06 17.64 5.79
CA LEU A 114 2.05 18.63 6.18
C LEU A 114 1.94 19.94 5.38
N THR A 115 1.34 19.92 4.20
CA THR A 115 1.31 21.08 3.27
C THR A 115 -0.09 21.59 2.98
N GLY A 116 -1.10 20.74 3.11
CA GLY A 116 -2.45 21.01 2.60
C GLY A 116 -2.59 20.83 1.08
N ASP A 117 -1.52 20.43 0.38
CA ASP A 117 -1.51 20.26 -1.07
C ASP A 117 -1.72 18.79 -1.47
N PRO A 118 -2.88 18.43 -2.08
CA PRO A 118 -3.17 17.06 -2.47
C PRO A 118 -2.41 16.58 -3.72
N SER A 119 -1.64 17.43 -4.39
CA SER A 119 -0.81 17.04 -5.54
C SER A 119 0.32 16.07 -5.14
N TRP A 120 0.72 16.05 -3.88
CA TRP A 120 1.67 15.07 -3.36
C TRP A 120 1.19 13.61 -3.49
N LEU A 121 -0.10 13.39 -3.67
CA LEU A 121 -0.67 12.08 -3.93
C LEU A 121 -0.53 11.63 -5.39
N ASP A 122 -0.11 12.51 -6.31
CA ASP A 122 -0.08 12.21 -7.74
C ASP A 122 0.98 11.15 -8.10
N LEU A 123 2.03 11.02 -7.29
CA LEU A 123 2.97 9.91 -7.45
C LEU A 123 2.28 8.55 -7.29
N PHE A 124 1.46 8.40 -6.25
CA PHE A 124 0.67 7.18 -6.03
C PHE A 124 -0.40 7.01 -7.11
N ARG A 125 -1.19 8.07 -7.41
CA ARG A 125 -2.29 8.06 -8.37
C ARG A 125 -1.82 7.61 -9.75
N SER A 126 -0.71 8.19 -10.23
CA SER A 126 -0.16 7.87 -11.55
C SER A 126 0.25 6.39 -11.67
N GLN A 127 0.78 5.79 -10.61
CA GLN A 127 1.12 4.38 -10.63
C GLN A 127 -0.12 3.48 -10.56
N ALA A 128 -1.11 3.85 -9.75
CA ALA A 128 -2.38 3.14 -9.69
C ALA A 128 -3.11 3.17 -11.05
N ASP A 129 -3.14 4.33 -11.71
CA ASP A 129 -3.73 4.52 -13.04
C ASP A 129 -3.02 3.65 -14.10
N LYS A 130 -1.67 3.65 -14.11
CA LYS A 130 -0.90 2.82 -15.04
C LYS A 130 -1.17 1.32 -14.88
N LEU A 131 -1.28 0.83 -13.65
CA LEU A 131 -1.63 -0.57 -13.41
C LEU A 131 -3.06 -0.87 -13.83
N TRP A 132 -4.00 0.07 -13.62
CA TRP A 132 -5.38 -0.05 -14.05
C TRP A 132 -5.52 -0.04 -15.58
N GLU A 133 -4.78 0.79 -16.29
CA GLU A 133 -4.72 0.82 -17.75
C GLU A 133 -4.27 -0.53 -18.35
N MET A 134 -3.34 -1.22 -17.69
CA MET A 134 -2.82 -2.52 -18.11
C MET A 134 -3.66 -3.71 -17.63
N ARG A 135 -4.84 -3.45 -17.06
CA ARG A 135 -5.73 -4.51 -16.58
C ARG A 135 -6.19 -5.42 -17.72
N ARG A 136 -6.56 -6.62 -17.35
CA ARG A 136 -7.18 -7.61 -18.24
C ARG A 136 -8.27 -8.36 -17.49
N GLU A 137 -9.18 -8.94 -18.22
CA GLU A 137 -10.22 -9.79 -17.64
C GLU A 137 -9.84 -11.26 -17.80
N GLU A 138 -9.88 -12.02 -16.71
CA GLU A 138 -9.66 -13.46 -16.67
C GLU A 138 -10.74 -14.09 -15.78
N ASP A 139 -11.50 -15.05 -16.34
CA ASP A 139 -12.56 -15.77 -15.62
C ASP A 139 -13.55 -14.83 -14.89
N GLY A 140 -13.95 -13.75 -15.54
CA GLY A 140 -14.86 -12.73 -15.00
C GLY A 140 -14.26 -11.89 -13.86
N LYS A 141 -12.94 -11.92 -13.68
CA LYS A 141 -12.22 -11.11 -12.70
C LYS A 141 -11.31 -10.11 -13.40
N ILE A 142 -11.30 -8.89 -12.89
CA ILE A 142 -10.32 -7.89 -13.32
C ILE A 142 -8.98 -8.22 -12.66
N MET A 143 -7.98 -8.42 -13.50
CA MET A 143 -6.61 -8.72 -13.11
C MET A 143 -5.71 -7.53 -13.42
N ILE A 144 -4.85 -7.13 -12.49
CA ILE A 144 -3.84 -6.08 -12.71
C ILE A 144 -2.43 -6.65 -12.59
N PRO A 145 -1.46 -6.09 -13.32
CA PRO A 145 -0.08 -6.55 -13.21
C PRO A 145 0.48 -6.22 -11.82
N ASN A 146 1.19 -7.17 -11.24
CA ASN A 146 1.81 -7.04 -9.91
C ASN A 146 3.33 -7.04 -9.96
N LYS A 147 3.92 -7.78 -10.90
CA LYS A 147 5.38 -7.91 -10.99
C LYS A 147 5.90 -7.57 -12.38
N TYR A 148 7.13 -7.05 -12.41
CA TYR A 148 7.86 -6.74 -13.62
C TYR A 148 9.26 -7.38 -13.60
N GLY A 149 9.74 -7.81 -14.77
CA GLY A 149 11.06 -8.40 -14.94
C GLY A 149 11.53 -8.36 -16.38
N GLN A 150 12.55 -9.16 -16.70
CA GLN A 150 13.16 -9.20 -18.03
C GLN A 150 12.18 -9.51 -19.17
N GLN A 151 11.07 -10.19 -18.87
CA GLN A 151 10.05 -10.57 -19.84
C GLN A 151 8.87 -9.57 -19.87
N GLY A 152 8.99 -8.43 -19.19
CA GLY A 152 7.91 -7.46 -19.00
C GLY A 152 7.06 -7.78 -17.76
N TRP A 153 5.79 -7.36 -17.82
CA TRP A 153 4.83 -7.58 -16.75
C TRP A 153 4.41 -9.04 -16.62
N PHE A 154 4.41 -9.54 -15.40
CA PHE A 154 3.99 -10.90 -15.06
C PHE A 154 3.33 -10.94 -13.68
N GLU A 155 2.79 -12.12 -13.28
CA GLU A 155 2.04 -12.29 -12.05
C GLU A 155 0.92 -11.25 -11.92
N TYR A 156 -0.09 -11.42 -12.76
CA TYR A 156 -1.32 -10.65 -12.63
C TYR A 156 -2.11 -11.16 -11.42
N ILE A 157 -2.63 -10.25 -10.63
CA ILE A 157 -3.41 -10.56 -9.43
C ILE A 157 -4.82 -9.97 -9.56
N PRO A 158 -5.83 -10.59 -8.91
CA PRO A 158 -7.16 -9.99 -8.87
C PRO A 158 -7.12 -8.59 -8.27
N HIS A 159 -7.70 -7.62 -8.98
CA HIS A 159 -7.75 -6.23 -8.52
C HIS A 159 -8.37 -6.11 -7.12
N ALA A 160 -9.41 -6.89 -6.83
CA ALA A 160 -10.07 -6.93 -5.53
C ALA A 160 -9.12 -7.28 -4.37
N SER A 161 -8.01 -8.01 -4.65
CA SER A 161 -7.00 -8.38 -3.64
C SER A 161 -5.73 -7.52 -3.70
N SER A 162 -5.64 -6.58 -4.64
CA SER A 162 -4.44 -5.74 -4.87
C SER A 162 -4.20 -4.68 -3.82
N GLN A 163 -5.19 -4.39 -2.99
CA GLN A 163 -5.23 -3.26 -2.06
C GLN A 163 -5.31 -1.86 -2.73
N THR A 164 -5.21 -1.76 -4.05
CA THR A 164 -5.22 -0.47 -4.76
C THR A 164 -6.46 0.35 -4.43
N LEU A 165 -7.62 -0.28 -4.43
CA LEU A 165 -8.88 0.39 -4.11
C LEU A 165 -8.89 0.93 -2.67
N ARG A 166 -8.38 0.16 -1.71
CA ARG A 166 -8.21 0.63 -0.33
C ARG A 166 -7.31 1.87 -0.25
N LEU A 167 -6.22 1.87 -0.99
CA LEU A 167 -5.28 2.99 -1.01
C LEU A 167 -5.89 4.23 -1.68
N LEU A 168 -6.70 4.08 -2.72
CA LEU A 168 -7.46 5.18 -3.31
C LEU A 168 -8.46 5.79 -2.32
N MET A 169 -9.12 4.96 -1.51
CA MET A 169 -9.99 5.45 -0.43
C MET A 169 -9.24 6.23 0.63
N HIS A 170 -8.01 5.79 1.00
CA HIS A 170 -7.15 6.57 1.89
C HIS A 170 -6.69 7.89 1.26
N ALA A 171 -6.30 7.88 0.00
CA ALA A 171 -5.92 9.08 -0.74
C ALA A 171 -7.08 10.10 -0.78
N PHE A 172 -8.31 9.62 -1.05
CA PHE A 172 -9.50 10.47 -0.97
C PHE A 172 -9.76 10.99 0.45
N ALA A 173 -9.62 10.14 1.48
CA ALA A 173 -9.86 10.55 2.86
C ALA A 173 -8.96 11.72 3.29
N VAL A 174 -7.73 11.78 2.78
CA VAL A 174 -6.76 12.84 3.07
C VAL A 174 -6.86 14.01 2.08
N GLY A 175 -6.91 13.72 0.78
CA GLY A 175 -6.82 14.74 -0.27
C GLY A 175 -8.16 15.37 -0.65
N ARG A 176 -9.28 14.70 -0.41
CA ARG A 176 -10.67 15.13 -0.74
C ARG A 176 -10.84 15.55 -2.19
N GLN A 177 -10.14 14.91 -3.12
CA GLN A 177 -10.20 15.24 -4.53
C GLN A 177 -11.25 14.41 -5.27
N GLN A 178 -12.11 15.05 -6.09
CA GLN A 178 -13.13 14.37 -6.86
C GLN A 178 -12.54 13.30 -7.79
N GLN A 179 -11.38 13.54 -8.35
CA GLN A 179 -10.68 12.56 -9.19
C GLN A 179 -10.40 11.21 -8.50
N ASP A 180 -10.25 11.19 -7.17
CA ASP A 180 -10.08 9.93 -6.43
C ASP A 180 -11.42 9.20 -6.28
N MET A 181 -12.53 9.95 -6.10
CA MET A 181 -13.87 9.38 -6.11
C MET A 181 -14.20 8.76 -7.47
N ASP A 182 -13.87 9.46 -8.56
CA ASP A 182 -14.12 8.97 -9.91
C ASP A 182 -13.37 7.65 -10.15
N ARG A 183 -12.11 7.53 -9.69
CA ARG A 183 -11.33 6.28 -9.74
C ARG A 183 -11.97 5.16 -8.90
N ILE A 184 -12.42 5.50 -7.69
CA ILE A 184 -13.06 4.54 -6.80
C ILE A 184 -14.36 4.03 -7.43
N ASP A 185 -15.20 4.93 -7.93
CA ASP A 185 -16.48 4.57 -8.54
C ASP A 185 -16.26 3.73 -9.82
N GLU A 186 -15.26 4.06 -10.65
CA GLU A 186 -14.90 3.25 -11.83
C GLU A 186 -14.40 1.84 -11.44
N GLN A 187 -13.50 1.76 -10.46
CA GLN A 187 -12.81 0.52 -10.12
C GLN A 187 -13.64 -0.39 -9.20
N TYR A 188 -14.49 0.18 -8.38
CA TYR A 188 -15.36 -0.56 -7.46
C TYR A 188 -16.65 -1.00 -8.14
N GLY A 189 -17.26 -0.13 -8.95
CA GLY A 189 -18.53 -0.37 -9.61
C GLY A 189 -19.70 -0.54 -8.63
N ASP A 190 -20.82 -1.08 -9.15
CA ASP A 190 -22.06 -1.31 -8.38
C ASP A 190 -21.99 -2.57 -7.50
N ARG A 191 -20.89 -2.83 -6.84
CA ARG A 191 -20.78 -4.01 -5.97
C ARG A 191 -21.62 -3.80 -4.71
N PRO A 192 -22.53 -4.75 -4.41
CA PRO A 192 -23.29 -4.65 -3.17
C PRO A 192 -22.35 -4.75 -1.97
N LEU A 193 -22.60 -3.92 -0.96
CA LEU A 193 -21.92 -4.06 0.34
C LEU A 193 -22.23 -5.46 0.91
N PRO A 194 -21.23 -6.18 1.44
CA PRO A 194 -21.50 -7.48 2.06
C PRO A 194 -22.44 -7.29 3.24
N ALA A 195 -23.57 -8.00 3.22
CA ALA A 195 -24.60 -7.88 4.24
C ALA A 195 -24.14 -8.38 5.62
N ASP A 196 -23.18 -9.32 5.66
CA ASP A 196 -22.76 -10.04 6.87
C ASP A 196 -21.24 -10.25 6.93
N GLY A 197 -20.46 -9.22 6.67
CA GLY A 197 -19.00 -9.29 6.79
C GLY A 197 -18.52 -9.35 8.25
N PRO A 198 -17.36 -9.96 8.53
CA PRO A 198 -16.73 -9.87 9.86
C PRO A 198 -16.39 -8.43 10.18
N LEU A 199 -16.33 -8.17 11.50
CA LEU A 199 -15.97 -6.83 11.99
C LEU A 199 -14.66 -6.36 11.40
N PRO A 200 -14.64 -5.10 11.09
CA PRO A 200 -13.46 -4.40 10.74
C PRO A 200 -12.34 -4.57 11.79
N GLY A 201 -11.16 -5.17 11.42
CA GLY A 201 -9.97 -5.29 12.26
C GLY A 201 -9.92 -6.46 13.21
N CYS A 202 -10.87 -7.37 13.15
CA CYS A 202 -10.83 -8.59 13.94
C CYS A 202 -10.36 -9.77 13.09
N GLY A 203 -9.13 -10.23 13.32
CA GLY A 203 -8.60 -11.47 12.74
C GLY A 203 -7.72 -11.29 11.49
N LYS A 204 -6.95 -12.32 11.16
CA LYS A 204 -6.07 -12.42 10.00
C LYS A 204 -6.81 -12.35 8.67
N ALA A 205 -8.08 -12.63 8.69
CA ALA A 205 -8.99 -12.53 7.54
C ALA A 205 -9.47 -11.11 7.28
N GLY A 206 -8.85 -10.11 7.84
CA GLY A 206 -9.14 -8.66 7.71
C GLY A 206 -9.56 -8.17 6.33
N SER A 207 -10.36 -8.92 5.69
CA SER A 207 -11.17 -8.52 4.53
C SER A 207 -12.34 -7.67 4.99
N PHE A 208 -11.95 -6.67 5.87
CA PHE A 208 -12.77 -5.64 6.13
C PHE A 208 -13.07 -4.95 4.94
N SER A 209 -14.22 -4.70 4.89
CA SER A 209 -14.65 -3.72 3.98
C SER A 209 -14.32 -2.33 4.53
N ILE A 210 -13.06 -1.95 4.35
CA ILE A 210 -12.76 -0.53 4.30
C ILE A 210 -13.78 0.18 3.42
N HIS A 211 -14.39 -0.51 2.47
CA HIS A 211 -15.48 -0.07 1.64
C HIS A 211 -16.69 0.36 2.47
N GLU A 212 -17.15 -0.40 3.45
CA GLU A 212 -18.30 -0.02 4.28
C GLU A 212 -18.02 1.23 5.11
N TRP A 213 -16.82 1.32 5.68
CA TRP A 213 -16.38 2.51 6.38
C TRP A 213 -16.28 3.71 5.42
N PHE A 214 -15.70 3.49 4.25
CA PHE A 214 -15.59 4.53 3.24
C PHE A 214 -16.97 4.99 2.77
N GLU A 215 -17.88 4.08 2.43
CA GLU A 215 -19.25 4.39 2.06
C GLU A 215 -19.98 5.18 3.16
N TYR A 216 -19.72 4.86 4.43
CA TYR A 216 -20.23 5.66 5.55
C TYR A 216 -19.65 7.08 5.54
N THR A 217 -18.33 7.22 5.35
CA THR A 217 -17.66 8.54 5.38
C THR A 217 -18.10 9.47 4.24
N VAL A 218 -18.60 8.91 3.15
CA VAL A 218 -19.15 9.65 2.00
C VAL A 218 -20.68 9.72 2.01
N GLY A 219 -21.33 9.26 3.08
CA GLY A 219 -22.78 9.37 3.28
C GLY A 219 -23.63 8.32 2.56
N ARG A 220 -23.01 7.28 1.97
CA ARG A 220 -23.72 6.22 1.23
C ARG A 220 -24.14 5.03 2.09
N ASN A 221 -23.62 4.89 3.32
CA ASN A 221 -23.93 3.79 4.25
C ASN A 221 -24.18 4.31 5.67
N PRO A 222 -25.31 5.00 5.92
CA PRO A 222 -25.56 5.67 7.20
C PRO A 222 -25.70 4.70 8.40
N ASP A 223 -26.09 3.45 8.14
CA ASP A 223 -26.34 2.45 9.19
C ASP A 223 -25.08 1.73 9.66
N PHE A 224 -23.91 2.01 9.04
CA PHE A 224 -22.65 1.34 9.36
C PHE A 224 -22.28 1.35 10.85
N PRO A 225 -22.38 2.47 11.61
CA PRO A 225 -22.05 2.47 13.04
C PRO A 225 -22.95 1.56 13.86
N SER A 226 -24.26 1.53 13.58
CA SER A 226 -25.22 0.66 14.27
C SER A 226 -24.91 -0.82 14.02
N ARG A 227 -24.62 -1.19 12.77
CA ARG A 227 -24.21 -2.56 12.41
C ARG A 227 -22.93 -2.97 13.11
N VAL A 228 -21.93 -2.08 13.18
CA VAL A 228 -20.68 -2.35 13.89
C VAL A 228 -20.95 -2.64 15.38
N LEU A 229 -21.81 -1.85 16.03
CA LEU A 229 -22.18 -2.08 17.44
C LEU A 229 -22.90 -3.42 17.63
N GLU A 230 -23.88 -3.75 16.79
CA GLU A 230 -24.61 -5.03 16.85
C GLU A 230 -23.66 -6.24 16.69
N ILE A 231 -22.77 -6.19 15.69
CA ILE A 231 -21.79 -7.26 15.46
C ILE A 231 -20.84 -7.36 16.64
N THR A 232 -20.36 -6.22 17.17
CA THR A 232 -19.46 -6.19 18.33
C THR A 232 -20.12 -6.82 19.56
N GLN A 233 -21.37 -6.46 19.84
CA GLN A 233 -22.14 -7.02 20.95
C GLN A 233 -22.33 -8.53 20.79
N ARG A 234 -22.67 -8.98 19.59
CA ARG A 234 -22.82 -10.41 19.27
C ARG A 234 -21.52 -11.17 19.50
N GLU A 235 -20.39 -10.66 19.01
CA GLU A 235 -19.08 -11.30 19.18
C GLU A 235 -18.59 -11.27 20.63
N MET A 236 -18.87 -10.20 21.37
CA MET A 236 -18.63 -10.16 22.82
C MET A 236 -19.45 -11.21 23.56
N GLY A 237 -20.74 -11.37 23.22
CA GLY A 237 -21.60 -12.41 23.78
C GLY A 237 -21.00 -13.81 23.57
N LYS A 238 -20.62 -14.14 22.33
CA LYS A 238 -19.98 -15.43 22.01
C LYS A 238 -18.70 -15.67 22.82
N ARG A 239 -17.88 -14.64 23.03
CA ARG A 239 -16.66 -14.75 23.84
C ARG A 239 -16.97 -14.96 25.31
N LEU A 240 -17.98 -14.30 25.85
CA LEU A 240 -18.43 -14.52 27.21
C LEU A 240 -18.94 -15.97 27.41
N ASP A 241 -19.75 -16.47 26.48
CA ASP A 241 -20.23 -17.85 26.47
C ASP A 241 -19.06 -18.88 26.45
N THR A 242 -17.97 -18.52 25.75
CA THR A 242 -16.76 -19.38 25.71
C THR A 242 -15.98 -19.35 27.02
N ILE A 243 -15.95 -18.20 27.72
CA ILE A 243 -15.30 -18.08 29.04
C ILE A 243 -16.01 -18.93 30.08
N ASP A 244 -17.34 -19.00 30.01
CA ASP A 244 -18.15 -19.80 30.94
C ASP A 244 -18.09 -21.31 30.63
N SER A 245 -17.56 -21.71 29.47
CA SER A 245 -17.30 -23.09 29.13
C SER A 245 -15.95 -23.55 29.74
N GLU A 246 -15.88 -24.77 30.29
CA GLU A 246 -14.70 -25.32 31.02
C GLU A 246 -13.42 -25.47 30.16
N SER A 247 -13.41 -25.08 28.91
CA SER A 247 -12.24 -25.15 28.02
C SER A 247 -11.66 -23.78 27.71
N LEU A 248 -10.83 -23.28 28.63
CA LEU A 248 -10.00 -22.10 28.40
C LEU A 248 -8.77 -22.48 27.55
N ASP A 249 -8.93 -22.62 26.27
CA ASP A 249 -7.81 -22.67 25.35
C ASP A 249 -7.53 -21.25 24.81
N TRP A 250 -6.48 -20.62 25.32
CA TRP A 250 -6.04 -19.30 24.94
C TRP A 250 -5.62 -19.19 23.46
N THR A 251 -5.40 -20.34 22.79
CA THR A 251 -5.02 -20.36 21.38
C THR A 251 -6.20 -20.08 20.45
N THR A 252 -7.43 -20.28 20.90
CA THR A 252 -8.66 -20.03 20.13
C THR A 252 -9.13 -18.57 20.17
N TRP A 253 -8.48 -17.72 20.93
CA TRP A 253 -8.85 -16.30 21.08
C TRP A 253 -8.33 -15.41 19.96
N ASN A 254 -7.49 -15.93 19.08
CA ASN A 254 -6.83 -15.17 18.02
C ASN A 254 -7.29 -15.55 16.60
N ASP A 255 -8.32 -16.38 16.44
CA ASP A 255 -8.86 -16.77 15.13
C ASP A 255 -10.15 -16.04 14.78
#